data_8c375f8c0b90a7def6eb00698dcccc7d
#
_entry.id   8c375f8c0b90a7def6eb00698dcccc7d
#
_cell.length_a   1.000
_cell.length_b   1.000
_cell.length_c   1.000
_cell.angle_alpha   90.00
_cell.angle_beta   90.00
_cell.angle_gamma   90.00
#
_symmetry.space_group_name_H-M   'P 1'
#
loop_
_entity.id
_entity.type
_entity.pdbx_description
1 polymer ?
#
loop_
_entity_poly.entity_id
_entity_poly.type
_entity_poly.pdbx_seq_one_letter_code
_entity_poly.pdbx_strand_id
1 'polypeptide(L)' 'MLIVDRIEDDWAVLELDGTVFNVPRRLLPAGAKEGQVLLLSITIDHEASARRLTEMQKMADSLFEKGGERS' A
#
# COMPACT_ATOMS: atom_id res chain seq x y z
N MET A 1 -19.36 -0.40 -4.14
CA MET A 1 -19.12 1.02 -4.37
C MET A 1 -18.21 1.57 -3.30
N LEU A 2 -17.18 2.27 -3.70
CA LEU A 2 -16.23 2.86 -2.77
C LEU A 2 -16.53 4.34 -2.60
N ILE A 3 -16.78 4.76 -1.36
CA ILE A 3 -17.23 6.12 -1.07
C ILE A 3 -16.25 6.76 -0.09
N VAL A 4 -16.01 8.05 -0.27
CA VAL A 4 -15.27 8.85 0.69
C VAL A 4 -16.23 9.19 1.83
N ASP A 5 -16.02 8.57 2.99
CA ASP A 5 -16.88 8.87 4.14
C ASP A 5 -16.51 10.23 4.74
N ARG A 6 -15.22 10.43 4.99
CA ARG A 6 -14.75 11.73 5.46
C ARG A 6 -13.25 11.83 5.27
N ILE A 7 -12.76 13.06 5.35
CA ILE A 7 -11.34 13.34 5.24
C ILE A 7 -10.92 14.07 6.51
N GLU A 8 -9.90 13.54 7.18
CA GLU A 8 -9.37 14.12 8.42
C GLU A 8 -7.87 14.32 8.27
N ASP A 9 -7.43 15.56 8.28
CA ASP A 9 -6.02 15.91 8.21
C ASP A 9 -5.27 15.09 7.15
N ASP A 10 -4.46 14.14 7.58
CA ASP A 10 -3.65 13.32 6.68
C ASP A 10 -4.30 11.98 6.32
N TRP A 11 -5.52 11.75 6.78
CA TRP A 11 -6.21 10.49 6.59
C TRP A 11 -7.53 10.67 5.88
N ALA A 12 -7.92 9.65 5.17
CA ALA A 12 -9.25 9.58 4.59
C ALA A 12 -9.92 8.30 5.07
N VAL A 13 -11.18 8.43 5.45
CA VAL A 13 -12.00 7.29 5.84
C VAL A 13 -12.84 6.90 4.65
N LEU A 14 -12.69 5.68 4.20
CA LEU A 14 -13.41 5.16 3.04
C LEU A 14 -14.34 4.04 3.46
N GLU A 15 -15.39 3.87 2.69
CA GLU A 15 -16.33 2.78 2.91
C GLU A 15 -16.47 1.99 1.61
N LEU A 16 -16.25 0.69 1.70
CA LEU A 16 -16.44 -0.22 0.59
C LEU A 16 -17.50 -1.24 0.99
N ASP A 17 -18.70 -1.09 0.44
CA ASP A 17 -19.79 -2.03 0.67
C ASP A 17 -19.99 -2.38 2.15
N GLY A 18 -20.00 -1.37 2.99
CA GLY A 18 -20.21 -1.53 4.41
C GLY A 18 -18.94 -1.68 5.24
N THR A 19 -17.81 -1.89 4.60
CA THR A 19 -16.53 -1.98 5.32
C THR A 19 -15.87 -0.62 5.34
N VAL A 20 -15.57 -0.14 6.54
CA VAL A 20 -14.95 1.17 6.73
C VAL A 20 -13.48 0.99 7.06
N PHE A 21 -12.63 1.76 6.41
CA PHE A 21 -11.20 1.68 6.62
C PHE A 21 -10.54 3.01 6.34
N ASN A 22 -9.34 3.19 6.88
CA ASN A 22 -8.59 4.43 6.74
C ASN A 22 -7.45 4.22 5.75
N VAL A 23 -7.21 5.25 4.95
CA VAL A 23 -6.05 5.28 4.07
C VAL A 23 -5.36 6.64 4.21
N PRO A 24 -4.08 6.72 3.90
CA PRO A 24 -3.42 8.02 3.83
C PRO A 24 -4.13 8.90 2.80
N ARG A 25 -4.37 10.15 3.17
CA ARG A 25 -5.06 11.09 2.29
C ARG A 25 -4.34 11.25 0.96
N ARG A 26 -3.02 11.15 0.95
CA ARG A 26 -2.23 11.31 -0.27
C ARG A 26 -2.51 10.24 -1.33
N LEU A 27 -3.21 9.17 -0.96
CA LEU A 27 -3.60 8.14 -1.94
C LEU A 27 -4.78 8.57 -2.78
N LEU A 28 -5.51 9.59 -2.34
CA LEU A 28 -6.67 10.09 -3.06
C LEU A 28 -6.25 11.17 -4.07
N PRO A 29 -7.01 11.34 -5.14
CA PRO A 29 -6.76 12.46 -6.06
C PRO A 29 -6.91 13.78 -5.32
N ALA A 30 -6.16 14.79 -5.76
CA ALA A 30 -6.34 16.13 -5.22
C ALA A 30 -7.77 16.58 -5.47
N GLY A 31 -8.39 17.16 -4.46
CA GLY A 31 -9.77 17.61 -4.60
C GLY A 31 -10.83 16.58 -4.28
N ALA A 32 -10.42 15.39 -3.83
CA ALA A 32 -11.40 14.42 -3.37
C ALA A 32 -12.15 14.97 -2.17
N LYS A 33 -13.46 14.76 -2.15
CA LYS A 33 -14.34 15.31 -1.12
C LYS A 33 -15.24 14.25 -0.55
N GLU A 34 -15.73 14.51 0.64
CA GLU A 34 -16.67 13.63 1.31
C GLU A 34 -17.91 13.38 0.43
N GLY A 35 -18.37 12.16 0.46
CA GLY A 35 -19.55 11.74 -0.29
C GLY A 35 -19.30 11.34 -1.72
N GLN A 36 -18.11 11.57 -2.24
CA GLN A 36 -17.79 11.20 -3.61
C GLN A 36 -17.55 9.70 -3.73
N VAL A 37 -17.88 9.17 -4.89
CA VAL A 37 -17.64 7.77 -5.23
C VAL A 37 -16.30 7.68 -5.94
N LEU A 38 -15.47 6.75 -5.50
CA LEU A 38 -14.16 6.55 -6.08
C LEU A 38 -14.12 5.29 -6.94
N LEU A 39 -13.30 5.34 -7.97
CA LEU A 39 -12.94 4.15 -8.73
C LEU A 39 -11.57 3.71 -8.25
N LEU A 40 -11.47 2.48 -7.81
CA LEU A 40 -10.23 1.93 -7.31
C LEU A 40 -9.76 0.83 -8.24
N SER A 41 -8.51 0.92 -8.66
CA SER A 41 -7.88 -0.13 -9.45
C SER A 41 -6.55 -0.46 -8.79
N ILE A 42 -6.34 -1.73 -8.49
CA ILE A 42 -5.10 -2.19 -7.89
C ILE A 42 -4.56 -3.28 -8.79
N THR A 43 -3.33 -3.08 -9.23
CA THR A 43 -2.67 -4.06 -10.08
C THR A 43 -1.31 -4.38 -9.49
N ILE A 44 -0.77 -5.52 -9.87
CA ILE A 44 0.55 -5.92 -9.42
C ILE A 44 1.58 -5.34 -10.38
N ASP A 45 2.56 -4.65 -9.85
CA ASP A 45 3.71 -4.22 -10.62
C ASP A 45 4.71 -5.37 -10.58
N HIS A 46 4.64 -6.21 -11.60
CA HIS A 46 5.45 -7.42 -11.64
C HIS A 46 6.94 -7.14 -11.70
N GLU A 47 7.31 -6.10 -12.42
CA GLU A 47 8.72 -5.75 -12.54
C GLU A 47 9.28 -5.23 -11.21
N ALA A 48 8.57 -4.31 -10.57
CA ALA A 48 9.01 -3.79 -9.29
C ALA A 48 8.98 -4.87 -8.22
N SER A 49 8.00 -5.77 -8.28
CA SER A 49 7.89 -6.88 -7.35
C SER A 49 9.08 -7.81 -7.47
N ALA A 50 9.49 -8.10 -8.70
CA ALA A 50 10.65 -8.95 -8.95
C ALA A 50 11.93 -8.31 -8.44
N ARG A 51 12.09 -7.01 -8.67
CA ARG A 51 13.26 -6.29 -8.16
C ARG A 51 13.32 -6.29 -6.63
N ARG A 52 12.18 -6.04 -6.01
CA ARG A 52 12.11 -6.04 -4.55
C ARG A 52 12.43 -7.42 -3.98
N LEU A 53 11.90 -8.46 -4.59
CA LEU A 53 12.17 -9.82 -4.16
C LEU A 53 13.66 -10.14 -4.26
N THR A 54 14.28 -9.73 -5.37
CA THR A 54 15.71 -9.93 -5.57
C THR A 54 16.51 -9.20 -4.49
N GLU A 55 16.15 -7.96 -4.18
CA GLU A 55 16.81 -7.20 -3.13
C GLU A 55 16.67 -7.87 -1.77
N MET A 56 15.47 -8.36 -1.47
CA MET A 56 15.23 -9.06 -0.23
C MET A 56 16.06 -10.33 -0.13
N GLN A 57 16.18 -11.06 -1.22
CA GLN A 57 17.00 -12.26 -1.27
C GLN A 57 18.48 -11.94 -1.08
N LYS A 58 18.95 -10.87 -1.70
CA LYS A 58 20.33 -10.44 -1.53
C LYS A 58 20.63 -10.08 -0.09
N MET A 59 19.72 -9.38 0.56
CA MET A 59 19.89 -9.03 1.96
C MET A 59 19.89 -10.28 2.84
N ALA A 60 18.99 -11.19 2.58
CA ALA A 60 18.92 -12.44 3.33
C ALA A 60 20.18 -13.26 3.13
N ASP A 61 20.64 -13.36 1.89
CA ASP A 61 21.88 -14.10 1.57
C ASP A 61 23.07 -13.49 2.27
N SER A 62 23.18 -12.17 2.27
CA SER A 62 24.27 -11.49 2.93
C SER A 62 24.28 -11.76 4.43
N LEU A 63 23.10 -11.69 5.05
CA LEU A 63 22.97 -11.99 6.47
C LEU A 63 23.26 -13.47 6.75
N PHE A 64 22.82 -14.31 5.87
CA PHE A 64 22.99 -15.74 6.02
C PHE A 64 24.46 -16.12 5.89
N GLU A 65 25.16 -15.53 4.94
CA GLU A 65 26.58 -15.77 4.78
C GLU A 65 27.34 -15.42 6.06
N LYS A 66 27.03 -14.27 6.64
CA LYS A 66 27.65 -13.87 7.89
C LYS A 66 27.32 -14.85 9.02
N GLY A 67 26.09 -15.30 9.04
CA GLY A 67 25.70 -16.29 10.02
C GLY A 67 26.32 -17.64 9.76
N GLY A 68 26.39 -18.04 8.49
CA GLY A 68 26.96 -19.30 8.10
C GLY A 68 28.39 -19.47 8.46
N GLU A 69 29.15 -18.41 8.41
CA GLU A 69 30.54 -18.43 8.75
C GLU A 69 30.79 -18.83 10.20
N ARG A 70 29.80 -18.56 11.03
CA ARG A 70 29.91 -18.85 12.45
C ARG A 70 29.45 -20.23 12.83
N SER A 71 28.71 -20.83 11.97
CA SER A 71 28.13 -22.14 12.25
C SER A 71 29.08 -23.26 11.95
#